data_7301e4b4f335b250c847fc5ba26339fe
#
_entry.id   7301e4b4f335b250c847fc5ba26339fe
#
_cell.length_a   1.000
_cell.length_b   1.000
_cell.length_c   1.000
_cell.angle_alpha   90.00
_cell.angle_beta   90.00
_cell.angle_gamma   90.00
#
_symmetry.space_group_name_H-M   'P 1'
#
loop_
_entity.id
_entity.type
_entity.pdbx_description
1 polymer ?
#
loop_
_entity_poly.entity_id
_entity_poly.type
_entity_poly.pdbx_seq_one_letter_code
_entity_poly.pdbx_strand_id
1 'polypeptide(L)'
;MVEGRVSSSVVVGEGSDVGGGASILGVLSGTNGNPVSIGKHCLLGANSVTGVPLGDNCIVDAGIAVLEGTKVYISASEREKLAKLNPEFQFEAEIYKALELGGLNGLHFRQNSQTGQITASASKRAIKLNEALH
;
A
#
# COMPACT_ATOMS: atom_id res chain seq x y z
N MET A 1 1.44 -9.70 -14.05
CA MET A 1 0.94 -9.03 -15.26
C MET A 1 0.71 -7.55 -14.98
N VAL A 2 1.16 -6.68 -15.86
CA VAL A 2 1.03 -5.22 -15.70
C VAL A 2 0.15 -4.70 -16.83
N GLU A 3 -1.06 -4.24 -16.50
CA GLU A 3 -2.01 -3.70 -17.45
C GLU A 3 -2.27 -2.19 -17.26
N GLY A 4 -1.76 -1.62 -16.17
CA GLY A 4 -1.92 -0.20 -15.86
C GLY A 4 -0.74 0.64 -16.31
N ARG A 5 -0.74 1.90 -15.89
CA ARG A 5 0.35 2.84 -16.17
C ARG A 5 1.41 2.77 -15.10
N VAL A 6 2.65 2.59 -15.54
CA VAL A 6 3.82 2.60 -14.67
C VAL A 6 4.75 3.68 -15.19
N SER A 7 5.05 4.66 -14.34
CA SER A 7 5.97 5.73 -14.70
C SER A 7 7.39 5.22 -14.85
N SER A 8 8.21 5.92 -15.64
CA SER A 8 9.54 5.47 -16.01
C SER A 8 10.51 5.23 -14.85
N SER A 9 10.27 5.85 -13.72
CA SER A 9 11.15 5.71 -12.54
C SER A 9 10.63 4.72 -11.49
N VAL A 10 9.60 3.92 -11.83
CA VAL A 10 8.98 2.99 -10.89
C VAL A 10 9.59 1.60 -11.04
N VAL A 11 9.87 0.97 -9.91
CA VAL A 11 10.28 -0.44 -9.86
C VAL A 11 9.12 -1.25 -9.28
N VAL A 12 8.67 -2.25 -10.02
CA VAL A 12 7.59 -3.15 -9.60
C VAL A 12 8.17 -4.53 -9.31
N GLY A 13 7.97 -5.02 -8.09
CA GLY A 13 8.51 -6.30 -7.64
C GLY A 13 7.87 -7.50 -8.30
N GLU A 14 8.55 -8.63 -8.20
CA GLU A 14 8.13 -9.89 -8.76
C GLU A 14 6.76 -10.33 -8.24
N GLY A 15 5.92 -10.86 -9.11
CA GLY A 15 4.61 -11.39 -8.75
C GLY A 15 3.55 -10.35 -8.45
N SER A 16 3.82 -9.06 -8.71
CA SER A 16 2.85 -8.00 -8.49
C SER A 16 1.99 -7.79 -9.73
N ASP A 17 0.70 -7.54 -9.50
CA ASP A 17 -0.28 -7.28 -10.55
C ASP A 17 -0.72 -5.81 -10.52
N VAL A 18 -0.63 -5.15 -11.66
CA VAL A 18 -1.10 -3.78 -11.84
C VAL A 18 -2.33 -3.83 -12.74
N GLY A 19 -3.50 -3.59 -12.17
CA GLY A 19 -4.77 -3.71 -12.88
C GLY A 19 -4.97 -2.69 -13.99
N GLY A 20 -5.94 -2.98 -14.86
CA GLY A 20 -6.25 -2.10 -15.98
C GLY A 20 -6.63 -0.70 -15.54
N GLY A 21 -6.02 0.32 -16.15
CA GLY A 21 -6.25 1.72 -15.78
C GLY A 21 -5.60 2.17 -14.47
N ALA A 22 -4.94 1.28 -13.74
CA ALA A 22 -4.19 1.67 -12.55
C ALA A 22 -2.97 2.51 -12.92
N SER A 23 -2.57 3.41 -12.03
CA SER A 23 -1.41 4.28 -12.25
C SER A 23 -0.49 4.25 -11.03
N ILE A 24 0.81 4.21 -11.30
CA ILE A 24 1.84 4.34 -10.27
C ILE A 24 2.64 5.59 -10.61
N LEU A 25 2.71 6.53 -9.66
CA LEU A 25 3.45 7.77 -9.85
C LEU A 25 4.95 7.50 -9.72
N GLY A 26 5.74 8.06 -10.64
CA GLY A 26 7.15 7.73 -10.71
C GLY A 26 8.03 8.35 -9.64
N VAL A 27 7.81 9.62 -9.33
CA VAL A 27 8.61 10.37 -8.36
C VAL A 27 7.67 11.22 -7.52
N LEU A 28 7.87 11.18 -6.21
CA LEU A 28 7.07 11.97 -5.28
C LEU A 28 7.78 13.28 -4.96
N SER A 29 6.99 14.37 -4.85
CA SER A 29 7.49 15.61 -4.28
C SER A 29 7.81 15.34 -2.79
N GLY A 30 8.88 15.94 -2.29
CA GLY A 30 9.26 15.76 -0.89
C GLY A 30 10.05 14.48 -0.59
N THR A 31 10.34 13.65 -1.59
CA THR A 31 11.15 12.44 -1.40
C THR A 31 12.58 12.60 -1.93
N ASN A 32 13.00 13.82 -2.24
CA ASN A 32 14.30 14.12 -2.83
C ASN A 32 14.55 13.39 -4.14
N GLY A 33 13.48 13.18 -4.91
CA GLY A 33 13.58 12.51 -6.21
C GLY A 33 13.66 10.99 -6.15
N ASN A 34 13.46 10.39 -4.98
CA ASN A 34 13.44 8.93 -4.87
C ASN A 34 12.26 8.34 -5.63
N PRO A 35 12.45 7.28 -6.41
CA PRO A 35 11.35 6.66 -7.14
C PRO A 35 10.40 5.94 -6.19
N VAL A 36 9.15 5.83 -6.62
CA VAL A 36 8.17 4.97 -5.95
C VAL A 36 8.49 3.53 -6.30
N SER A 37 8.62 2.67 -5.30
CA SER A 37 8.84 1.25 -5.50
C SER A 37 7.65 0.46 -4.99
N ILE A 38 7.29 -0.58 -5.74
CA ILE A 38 6.25 -1.53 -5.36
C ILE A 38 6.93 -2.85 -5.05
N GLY A 39 6.68 -3.40 -3.89
CA GLY A 39 7.28 -4.66 -3.48
C GLY A 39 6.77 -5.88 -4.25
N LYS A 40 7.04 -7.05 -3.70
CA LYS A 40 6.67 -8.33 -4.33
C LYS A 40 5.24 -8.72 -3.97
N HIS A 41 4.56 -9.39 -4.89
CA HIS A 41 3.23 -9.96 -4.67
C HIS A 41 2.18 -8.94 -4.21
N CYS A 42 2.28 -7.71 -4.73
CA CYS A 42 1.28 -6.68 -4.52
C CYS A 42 0.17 -6.76 -5.56
N LEU A 43 -1.00 -6.26 -5.20
CA LEU A 43 -2.13 -6.16 -6.12
C LEU A 43 -2.61 -4.71 -6.14
N LEU A 44 -2.51 -4.07 -7.29
CA LEU A 44 -3.03 -2.72 -7.49
C LEU A 44 -4.30 -2.84 -8.32
N GLY A 45 -5.44 -2.55 -7.70
CA GLY A 45 -6.74 -2.72 -8.33
C GLY A 45 -6.95 -1.81 -9.54
N ALA A 46 -7.91 -2.17 -10.39
CA ALA A 46 -8.21 -1.41 -11.60
C ALA A 46 -8.53 0.06 -11.27
N ASN A 47 -7.99 0.97 -12.06
CA ASN A 47 -8.18 2.42 -11.91
C ASN A 47 -7.73 3.00 -10.56
N SER A 48 -6.91 2.27 -9.79
CA SER A 48 -6.30 2.82 -8.59
C SER A 48 -5.14 3.75 -8.95
N VAL A 49 -4.79 4.65 -8.02
CA VAL A 49 -3.62 5.52 -8.16
C VAL A 49 -2.76 5.31 -6.93
N THR A 50 -1.50 4.93 -7.12
CA THR A 50 -0.55 4.73 -6.03
C THR A 50 0.60 5.71 -6.16
N GLY A 51 0.77 6.56 -5.17
CA GLY A 51 1.80 7.59 -5.12
C GLY A 51 2.72 7.49 -3.93
N VAL A 52 2.77 6.33 -3.27
CA VAL A 52 3.68 6.05 -2.16
C VAL A 52 4.33 4.68 -2.38
N PRO A 53 5.55 4.46 -1.88
CA PRO A 53 6.17 3.14 -1.98
C PRO A 53 5.37 2.10 -1.17
N LEU A 54 5.32 0.88 -1.67
CA LEU A 54 4.69 -0.24 -0.99
C LEU A 54 5.72 -1.33 -0.72
N GLY A 55 5.65 -1.92 0.45
CA GLY A 55 6.41 -3.14 0.74
C GLY A 55 5.78 -4.35 0.07
N ASP A 56 6.09 -5.54 0.59
CA ASP A 56 5.59 -6.79 0.01
C ASP A 56 4.16 -7.09 0.44
N ASN A 57 3.42 -7.79 -0.42
CA ASN A 57 2.07 -8.29 -0.13
C ASN A 57 1.04 -7.20 0.19
N CYS A 58 1.21 -6.01 -0.38
CA CYS A 58 0.26 -4.92 -0.24
C CYS A 58 -0.84 -5.01 -1.29
N ILE A 59 -2.01 -4.48 -0.95
CA ILE A 59 -3.17 -4.43 -1.85
C ILE A 59 -3.71 -3.01 -1.84
N VAL A 60 -3.99 -2.48 -3.02
CA VAL A 60 -4.71 -1.22 -3.19
C VAL A 60 -6.00 -1.55 -3.93
N ASP A 61 -7.15 -1.30 -3.30
CA ASP A 61 -8.44 -1.59 -3.91
C ASP A 61 -8.68 -0.78 -5.18
N ALA A 62 -9.52 -1.31 -6.05
CA ALA A 62 -9.88 -0.65 -7.29
C ALA A 62 -10.50 0.74 -7.04
N GLY A 63 -10.19 1.68 -7.90
CA GLY A 63 -10.82 2.99 -7.94
C GLY A 63 -10.39 3.98 -6.87
N ILE A 64 -9.43 3.64 -6.01
CA ILE A 64 -8.99 4.57 -4.95
C ILE A 64 -7.62 5.17 -5.27
N ALA A 65 -7.35 6.33 -4.68
CA ALA A 65 -6.06 7.00 -4.79
C ALA A 65 -5.37 7.03 -3.43
N VAL A 66 -4.14 6.52 -3.38
CA VAL A 66 -3.29 6.55 -2.18
C VAL A 66 -2.09 7.43 -2.52
N LEU A 67 -2.15 8.69 -2.10
CA LEU A 67 -1.12 9.69 -2.38
C LEU A 67 -0.37 10.05 -1.09
N GLU A 68 0.71 10.82 -1.21
CA GLU A 68 1.56 11.20 -0.07
C GLU A 68 0.76 11.74 1.12
N GLY A 69 -0.16 12.66 0.85
CA GLY A 69 -0.95 13.34 1.89
C GLY A 69 -2.27 12.67 2.24
N THR A 70 -2.58 11.53 1.62
CA THR A 70 -3.83 10.83 1.90
C THR A 70 -3.87 10.38 3.36
N LYS A 71 -4.94 10.76 4.07
CA LYS A 71 -5.13 10.34 5.46
C LYS A 71 -5.66 8.92 5.49
N VAL A 72 -4.97 8.06 6.23
CA VAL A 72 -5.28 6.64 6.32
C VAL A 72 -5.63 6.29 7.76
N TYR A 73 -6.81 5.75 7.98
CA TYR A 73 -7.25 5.28 9.28
C TYR A 73 -6.91 3.79 9.46
N ILE A 74 -6.37 3.44 10.61
CA ILE A 74 -6.07 2.05 10.97
C ILE A 74 -6.66 1.75 12.33
N SER A 75 -7.60 0.79 12.41
CA SER A 75 -8.23 0.40 13.67
C SER A 75 -7.23 -0.25 14.63
N ALA A 76 -7.55 -0.28 15.92
CA ALA A 76 -6.66 -0.85 16.92
C ALA A 76 -6.32 -2.32 16.64
N SER A 77 -7.32 -3.12 16.25
CA SER A 77 -7.10 -4.54 15.94
C SER A 77 -6.19 -4.73 14.72
N GLU A 78 -6.34 -3.89 13.70
CA GLU A 78 -5.49 -3.95 12.51
C GLU A 78 -4.08 -3.44 12.80
N ARG A 79 -3.92 -2.44 13.67
CA ARG A 79 -2.60 -1.99 14.10
C ARG A 79 -1.80 -3.11 14.77
N GLU A 80 -2.43 -3.93 15.57
CA GLU A 80 -1.75 -5.09 16.19
C GLU A 80 -1.26 -6.08 15.13
N LYS A 81 -2.10 -6.39 14.14
CA LYS A 81 -1.73 -7.30 13.06
C LYS A 81 -0.60 -6.74 12.21
N LEU A 82 -0.68 -5.46 11.86
CA LEU A 82 0.34 -4.80 11.05
C LEU A 82 1.67 -4.66 11.79
N ALA A 83 1.64 -4.48 13.10
CA ALA A 83 2.85 -4.42 13.92
C ALA A 83 3.63 -5.74 13.87
N LYS A 84 2.94 -6.87 13.82
CA LYS A 84 3.59 -8.19 13.67
C LYS A 84 4.26 -8.35 12.31
N LEU A 85 3.68 -7.75 11.27
CA LEU A 85 4.24 -7.79 9.92
C LEU A 85 5.36 -6.76 9.73
N ASN A 86 5.40 -5.71 10.56
CA ASN A 86 6.34 -4.60 10.46
C ASN A 86 6.90 -4.26 11.83
N PRO A 87 7.75 -5.12 12.42
CA PRO A 87 8.17 -4.96 13.82
C PRO A 87 8.99 -3.71 14.09
N GLU A 88 9.57 -3.09 13.06
CA GLU A 88 10.34 -1.87 13.22
C GLU A 88 9.51 -0.59 13.21
N PHE A 89 8.23 -0.67 12.83
CA PHE A 89 7.34 0.47 12.80
C PHE A 89 6.40 0.44 14.01
N GLN A 90 6.24 1.61 14.66
CA GLN A 90 5.36 1.72 15.82
C GLN A 90 4.02 2.30 15.41
N PHE A 91 2.98 1.47 15.47
CA PHE A 91 1.61 1.87 15.14
C PHE A 91 0.93 2.48 16.36
N GLU A 92 1.27 3.72 16.70
CA GLU A 92 0.77 4.40 17.89
C GLU A 92 -0.46 5.28 17.65
N ALA A 93 -0.69 5.69 16.42
CA ALA A 93 -1.78 6.60 16.07
C ALA A 93 -2.87 5.88 15.28
N GLU A 94 -4.08 6.45 15.28
CA GLU A 94 -5.19 5.93 14.48
C GLU A 94 -5.13 6.39 13.03
N ILE A 95 -4.57 7.59 12.80
CA ILE A 95 -4.52 8.19 11.47
C ILE A 95 -3.07 8.51 11.11
N TYR A 96 -2.71 8.12 9.89
CA TYR A 96 -1.39 8.39 9.31
C TYR A 96 -1.55 9.03 7.94
N LYS A 97 -0.58 9.82 7.52
CA LYS A 97 -0.45 10.14 6.10
C LYS A 97 0.09 8.89 5.39
N ALA A 98 -0.40 8.62 4.18
CA ALA A 98 0.05 7.42 3.46
C ALA A 98 1.56 7.37 3.27
N LEU A 99 2.22 8.52 3.09
CA LEU A 99 3.67 8.55 2.96
C LEU A 99 4.39 8.00 4.21
N GLU A 100 3.82 8.20 5.41
CA GLU A 100 4.40 7.66 6.64
C GLU A 100 4.35 6.12 6.67
N LEU A 101 3.42 5.53 5.94
CA LEU A 101 3.26 4.08 5.82
C LEU A 101 4.04 3.51 4.63
N GLY A 102 4.77 4.35 3.93
CA GLY A 102 5.51 3.94 2.73
C GLY A 102 6.55 2.86 3.04
N GLY A 103 6.57 1.83 2.19
CA GLY A 103 7.51 0.72 2.33
C GLY A 103 7.13 -0.36 3.32
N LEU A 104 6.04 -0.20 4.08
CA LEU A 104 5.59 -1.23 5.01
C LEU A 104 4.95 -2.40 4.27
N ASN A 105 5.02 -3.58 4.88
CA ASN A 105 4.51 -4.81 4.30
C ASN A 105 3.07 -5.09 4.71
N GLY A 106 2.32 -5.74 3.82
CA GLY A 106 1.02 -6.30 4.15
C GLY A 106 -0.12 -5.31 4.33
N LEU A 107 0.02 -4.09 3.81
CA LEU A 107 -1.05 -3.09 3.90
C LEU A 107 -2.12 -3.35 2.84
N HIS A 108 -3.37 -3.37 3.26
CA HIS A 108 -4.50 -3.43 2.35
C HIS A 108 -5.27 -2.10 2.44
N PHE A 109 -5.11 -1.25 1.43
CA PHE A 109 -5.78 0.05 1.38
C PHE A 109 -7.18 -0.11 0.80
N ARG A 110 -8.17 0.40 1.52
CA ARG A 110 -9.58 0.39 1.15
C ARG A 110 -10.20 1.76 1.36
N GLN A 111 -11.39 1.95 0.81
CA GLN A 111 -12.16 3.16 1.08
C GLN A 111 -13.50 2.79 1.71
N ASN A 112 -13.84 3.49 2.80
CA ASN A 112 -15.16 3.37 3.39
C ASN A 112 -16.17 4.04 2.45
N SER A 113 -17.12 3.26 1.93
CA SER A 113 -18.06 3.76 0.94
C SER A 113 -19.07 4.79 1.49
N GLN A 114 -19.24 4.86 2.80
CA GLN A 114 -20.16 5.81 3.43
C GLN A 114 -19.48 7.14 3.75
N THR A 115 -18.23 7.11 4.19
CA THR A 115 -17.51 8.32 4.63
C THR A 115 -16.47 8.79 3.64
N GLY A 116 -16.05 7.95 2.71
CA GLY A 116 -14.95 8.24 1.80
C GLY A 116 -13.57 8.09 2.43
N GLN A 117 -13.48 7.76 3.71
CA GLN A 117 -12.20 7.63 4.39
C GLN A 117 -11.40 6.45 3.86
N ILE A 118 -10.12 6.68 3.59
CA ILE A 118 -9.20 5.60 3.23
C ILE A 118 -8.76 4.91 4.53
N THR A 119 -8.78 3.59 4.51
CA THR A 119 -8.37 2.75 5.65
C THR A 119 -7.26 1.81 5.22
N ALA A 120 -6.48 1.33 6.16
CA ALA A 120 -5.54 0.25 5.93
C ALA A 120 -5.78 -0.86 6.95
N SER A 121 -5.67 -2.08 6.46
CA SER A 121 -5.78 -3.28 7.28
C SER A 121 -4.65 -4.24 6.89
N ALA A 122 -4.45 -5.30 7.67
CA ALA A 122 -3.49 -6.32 7.30
C ALA A 122 -4.05 -7.15 6.15
N SER A 123 -3.28 -7.29 5.06
CA SER A 123 -3.73 -8.08 3.92
C SER A 123 -3.81 -9.56 4.31
N LYS A 124 -4.84 -10.24 3.81
CA LYS A 124 -5.00 -11.68 4.08
C LYS A 124 -3.81 -12.49 3.57
N ARG A 125 -3.26 -12.08 2.44
CA ARG A 125 -2.09 -12.73 1.84
C ARG A 125 -0.88 -12.66 2.78
N ALA A 126 -0.61 -11.49 3.35
CA ALA A 126 0.50 -11.29 4.27
C ALA A 126 0.31 -12.10 5.58
N ILE A 127 -0.91 -12.13 6.10
CA ILE A 127 -1.23 -12.90 7.31
C ILE A 127 -1.00 -14.39 7.07
N LYS A 128 -1.45 -14.94 5.95
CA LYS A 128 -1.25 -16.35 5.61
C LYS A 128 0.21 -16.71 5.52
N LEU A 129 1.02 -15.85 4.88
CA LEU A 129 2.46 -16.09 4.77
C LEU A 129 3.13 -16.09 6.14
N ASN A 130 2.77 -15.14 6.99
CA ASN A 130 3.34 -15.03 8.34
C ASN A 130 3.00 -16.26 9.18
N GLU A 131 1.77 -16.76 9.10
CA GLU A 131 1.34 -17.97 9.80
C GLU A 131 2.08 -19.21 9.28
N ALA A 132 2.31 -19.31 7.97
CA ALA A 132 3.02 -20.43 7.39
C ALA A 132 4.48 -20.49 7.79
N LEU A 133 5.10 -19.35 8.14
CA LEU A 133 6.49 -19.27 8.58
C LEU A 133 6.68 -19.48 10.09
N HIS A 134 5.60 -19.51 10.81
CA HIS A 134 5.57 -19.74 12.25
C HIS A 134 4.69 -20.93 12.59
#